data_d901192bb664bd557e39bc49478f1d2b
#
_entry.id   d901192bb664bd557e39bc49478f1d2b
#
_cell.length_a   1.000
_cell.length_b   1.000
_cell.length_c   1.000
_cell.angle_alpha   90.00
_cell.angle_beta   90.00
_cell.angle_gamma   90.00
#
_symmetry.space_group_name_H-M   'P 1'
#
loop_
_entity.id
_entity.type
_entity.pdbx_description
1 polymer ?
#
loop_
_entity_poly.entity_id
_entity_poly.type
_entity_poly.pdbx_seq_one_letter_code
_entity_poly.pdbx_strand_id
1 'polypeptide(L)' 'MSEVLQCPYCELKFGSKADLAQHLAFDHPEHERDEVQD' A
#
# COMPACT_ATOMS: atom_id res chain seq x y z
N MET A 1 16.24 -11.68 -6.87
CA MET A 1 15.52 -10.93 -7.36
C MET A 1 14.98 -9.96 -6.52
N SER A 2 14.89 -8.84 -6.72
CA SER A 2 14.34 -7.90 -5.86
C SER A 2 13.05 -7.54 -6.33
N GLU A 3 12.03 -7.77 -5.59
CA GLU A 3 10.75 -7.38 -5.90
C GLU A 3 10.36 -6.26 -5.07
N VAL A 4 10.12 -5.10 -5.59
CA VAL A 4 9.70 -3.95 -4.83
C VAL A 4 8.26 -3.70 -5.10
N LEU A 5 7.50 -3.35 -4.08
CA LEU A 5 6.08 -3.05 -4.23
C LEU A 5 5.92 -1.55 -4.22
N GLN A 6 5.44 -0.99 -5.30
CA GLN A 6 5.25 0.43 -5.37
C GLN A 6 3.83 0.80 -5.00
N CYS A 7 3.66 1.83 -4.20
CA CYS A 7 2.35 2.27 -3.80
C CYS A 7 1.59 2.78 -5.02
N PRO A 8 0.36 2.34 -5.23
CA PRO A 8 -0.40 2.79 -6.40
C PRO A 8 -0.90 4.21 -6.28
N TYR A 9 -0.80 4.81 -5.10
CA TYR A 9 -1.29 6.15 -4.92
C TYR A 9 -0.17 7.17 -4.76
N CYS A 10 1.04 6.75 -4.60
CA CYS A 10 2.14 7.68 -4.49
C CYS A 10 3.36 7.00 -5.07
N GLU A 11 4.52 7.55 -4.86
CA GLU A 11 5.70 6.98 -5.48
C GLU A 11 6.59 6.26 -4.52
N LEU A 12 6.10 5.94 -3.36
CA LEU A 12 6.92 5.24 -2.40
C LEU A 12 6.98 3.77 -2.75
N LYS A 13 8.10 3.15 -2.45
CA LYS A 13 8.28 1.74 -2.72
C LYS A 13 8.62 1.02 -1.46
N PHE A 14 8.19 -0.20 -1.35
CA PHE A 14 8.42 -1.00 -0.16
C PHE A 14 8.96 -2.37 -0.51
N GLY A 15 9.65 -2.95 0.42
CA GLY A 15 10.23 -4.26 0.17
C GLY A 15 9.34 -5.39 0.62
N SER A 16 8.23 -5.11 1.26
CA SER A 16 7.36 -6.18 1.67
C SER A 16 5.92 -5.72 1.63
N LYS A 17 5.02 -6.65 1.47
CA LYS A 17 3.63 -6.33 1.41
C LYS A 17 3.14 -5.78 2.72
N ALA A 18 3.64 -6.27 3.80
CA ALA A 18 3.22 -5.79 5.11
C ALA A 18 3.52 -4.31 5.25
N ASP A 19 4.70 -3.91 4.79
CA ASP A 19 5.06 -2.52 4.88
C ASP A 19 4.16 -1.68 4.00
N LEU A 20 3.88 -2.14 2.81
CA LEU A 20 3.03 -1.40 1.91
C LEU A 20 1.62 -1.30 2.50
N ALA A 21 1.12 -2.36 3.05
CA ALA A 21 -0.21 -2.35 3.63
C ALA A 21 -0.27 -1.37 4.79
N GLN A 22 0.76 -1.33 5.61
CA GLN A 22 0.77 -0.43 6.72
C GLN A 22 0.80 1.01 6.21
N HIS A 23 1.59 1.26 5.17
CA HIS A 23 1.67 2.59 4.61
C HIS A 23 0.30 3.02 4.08
N LEU A 24 -0.42 2.11 3.45
CA LEU A 24 -1.74 2.45 2.93
C LEU A 24 -2.69 2.78 4.06
N ALA A 25 -2.58 2.08 5.15
CA ALA A 25 -3.47 2.31 6.27
C ALA A 25 -3.19 3.66 6.92
N PHE A 26 -1.95 4.13 6.87
CA PHE A 26 -1.63 5.40 7.50
C PHE A 26 -1.73 6.56 6.54
N ASP A 27 -1.26 6.38 5.32
CA ASP A 27 -1.26 7.49 4.38
C ASP A 27 -2.50 7.55 3.53
N HIS A 28 -3.06 6.42 3.18
CA HIS A 28 -4.24 6.38 2.33
C HIS A 28 -5.32 5.53 2.95
N PRO A 29 -5.76 5.85 4.15
CA PRO A 29 -6.75 5.01 4.82
C PRO A 29 -8.06 4.92 4.08
N GLU A 30 -8.39 5.92 3.33
CA GLU A 30 -9.61 5.88 2.60
C GLU A 30 -9.57 4.82 1.55
N HIS A 31 -8.45 4.68 0.87
CA HIS A 31 -8.33 3.69 -0.16
C HIS A 31 -8.34 2.29 0.41
N GLU A 32 -7.80 2.15 1.59
CA GLU A 32 -7.77 0.87 2.19
C GLU A 32 -9.14 0.39 2.55
N ARG A 33 -9.98 1.28 3.05
CA ARG A 33 -11.31 0.89 3.39
C ARG A 33 -12.12 0.63 2.16
N ASP A 34 -11.80 1.30 1.09
CA ASP A 34 -12.59 1.21 -0.06
C ASP A 34 -12.62 -0.16 -0.63
N GLU A 35 -11.61 -0.91 -0.55
CA GLU A 35 -11.63 -2.17 -1.12
C GLU A 35 -12.48 -3.13 -0.48
N VAL A 36 -12.90 -2.89 0.62
CA VAL A 36 -13.75 -3.77 1.30
C VAL A 36 -15.07 -3.82 0.74
N GLN A 37 -15.54 -2.92 0.15
CA GLN A 37 -16.72 -2.90 -0.24
C GLN A 37 -17.10 -3.74 -1.18
N ASP A 38 -17.26 -4.29 -1.47
CA ASP A 38 -17.73 -5.11 -2.32
C ASP A 38 -18.18 -5.60 -2.55
#